data_a7b800586874b9f27e2db8d855629b41
#
_entry.id   a7b800586874b9f27e2db8d855629b41
#
_cell.length_a   1.000
_cell.length_b   1.000
_cell.length_c   1.000
_cell.angle_alpha   90.00
_cell.angle_beta   90.00
_cell.angle_gamma   90.00
#
_symmetry.space_group_name_H-M   'P 1'
#
loop_
_entity.id
_entity.type
_entity.pdbx_description
1 polymer ?
#
loop_
_entity_poly.entity_id
_entity_poly.type
_entity_poly.pdbx_seq_one_letter_code
_entity_poly.pdbx_strand_id
1 'polypeptide(L)'
;MSAQTPQNIDAQETRIRELTEENELLFDQLHVVQEELEKYYHKLKECEQRKGTADGGTMVSVSPRTAEVLAENRKLRALAEQQKIALRVETQNSLAARLGEMLIKGVSSTGSLLSLPLKLRKMWKALDRTVPPAELGGKTFQKVIDVHDAGGPGAVEKLLDSVFISPVMRANAYTALARHLMLTDAQKAAANARLAWETDPRPYRLKWLAFRLHDADDAVTAEAMLDMLPDDISMSESEERQAMRIRHESKRER
;
A
#
# COMPACT_ATOMS: atom_id res chain seq x y z
N MET A 1 22.21 30.11 23.95
CA MET A 1 22.69 28.74 24.18
C MET A 1 21.87 28.15 25.31
N SER A 2 20.82 27.38 24.99
CA SER A 2 19.94 26.78 26.00
C SER A 2 20.60 25.50 26.49
N ALA A 3 20.97 25.48 27.78
CA ALA A 3 21.46 24.28 28.44
C ALA A 3 20.33 23.23 28.47
N GLN A 4 20.55 22.09 27.82
CA GLN A 4 19.67 20.93 27.96
C GLN A 4 19.73 20.49 29.43
N THR A 5 18.56 20.40 30.07
CA THR A 5 18.45 19.99 31.47
C THR A 5 18.93 18.55 31.63
N PRO A 6 19.67 18.19 32.69
CA PRO A 6 20.19 16.81 32.92
C PRO A 6 19.11 15.73 32.84
N GLN A 7 17.89 16.01 33.28
CA GLN A 7 16.74 15.11 33.20
C GLN A 7 16.35 14.67 31.79
N ASN A 8 16.66 15.49 30.77
CA ASN A 8 16.35 15.13 29.36
C ASN A 8 17.41 14.17 28.78
N ILE A 9 18.63 14.24 29.28
CA ILE A 9 19.72 13.37 28.87
C ILE A 9 19.50 11.96 29.41
N ASP A 10 19.16 11.82 30.69
CA ASP A 10 18.87 10.52 31.34
C ASP A 10 17.66 9.81 30.68
N ALA A 11 16.62 10.57 30.33
CA ALA A 11 15.46 10.01 29.62
C ALA A 11 15.82 9.54 28.21
N GLN A 12 16.69 10.25 27.51
CA GLN A 12 17.17 9.85 26.18
C GLN A 12 18.07 8.61 26.26
N GLU A 13 18.95 8.54 27.24
CA GLU A 13 19.82 7.36 27.44
C GLU A 13 19.00 6.12 27.78
N THR A 14 17.99 6.25 28.62
CA THR A 14 17.06 5.16 28.94
C THR A 14 16.33 4.69 27.67
N ARG A 15 15.86 5.60 26.86
CA ARG A 15 15.16 5.28 25.61
C ARG A 15 16.08 4.62 24.56
N ILE A 16 17.34 5.07 24.48
CA ILE A 16 18.34 4.44 23.61
C ILE A 16 18.60 3.01 24.06
N ARG A 17 18.70 2.77 25.37
CA ARG A 17 18.90 1.42 25.91
C ARG A 17 17.72 0.50 25.59
N GLU A 18 16.48 0.94 25.84
CA GLU A 18 15.27 0.20 25.50
C GLU A 18 15.22 -0.17 24.00
N LEU A 19 15.50 0.81 23.11
CA LEU A 19 15.53 0.57 21.68
C LEU A 19 16.67 -0.37 21.25
N THR A 20 17.79 -0.36 21.95
CA THR A 20 18.90 -1.28 21.68
C THR A 20 18.53 -2.71 22.07
N GLU A 21 17.93 -2.90 23.25
CA GLU A 21 17.44 -4.20 23.71
C GLU A 21 16.32 -4.75 22.80
N GLU A 22 15.40 -3.87 22.34
CA GLU A 22 14.35 -4.24 21.39
C GLU A 22 14.94 -4.64 20.04
N ASN A 23 15.94 -3.93 19.54
CA ASN A 23 16.63 -4.28 18.30
C ASN A 23 17.39 -5.61 18.41
N GLU A 24 18.07 -5.88 19.51
CA GLU A 24 18.74 -7.17 19.73
C GLU A 24 17.73 -8.32 19.72
N LEU A 25 16.60 -8.16 20.41
CA LEU A 25 15.52 -9.15 20.40
C LEU A 25 14.96 -9.39 18.99
N LEU A 26 14.77 -8.31 18.20
CA LEU A 26 14.29 -8.41 16.82
C LEU A 26 15.33 -9.10 15.92
N PHE A 27 16.62 -8.85 16.12
CA PHE A 27 17.69 -9.55 15.39
C PHE A 27 17.69 -11.03 15.69
N ASP A 28 17.54 -11.43 16.97
CA ASP A 28 17.45 -12.84 17.36
C ASP A 28 16.24 -13.54 16.73
N GLN A 29 15.07 -12.87 16.74
CA GLN A 29 13.87 -13.39 16.07
C GLN A 29 14.07 -13.54 14.57
N LEU A 30 14.73 -12.58 13.94
CA LEU A 30 15.02 -12.60 12.51
C LEU A 30 15.96 -13.76 12.15
N HIS A 31 16.93 -14.02 13.00
CA HIS A 31 17.87 -15.14 12.84
C HIS A 31 17.16 -16.50 12.93
N VAL A 32 16.28 -16.67 13.91
CA VAL A 32 15.47 -17.90 14.06
C VAL A 32 14.59 -18.11 12.82
N VAL A 33 13.92 -17.08 12.33
CA VAL A 33 13.08 -17.16 11.13
C VAL A 33 13.92 -17.51 9.88
N GLN A 34 15.13 -16.95 9.79
CA GLN A 34 16.05 -17.21 8.69
C GLN A 34 16.52 -18.67 8.70
N GLU A 35 16.88 -19.21 9.87
CA GLU A 35 17.22 -20.63 10.01
C GLU A 35 16.06 -21.56 9.65
N GLU A 36 14.83 -21.23 10.04
CA GLU A 36 13.67 -22.01 9.66
C GLU A 36 13.43 -21.97 8.15
N LEU A 37 13.60 -20.81 7.53
CA LEU A 37 13.44 -20.64 6.08
C LEU A 37 14.49 -21.45 5.31
N GLU A 38 15.74 -21.49 5.77
CA GLU A 38 16.79 -22.33 5.23
C GLU A 38 16.45 -23.82 5.35
N LYS A 39 15.95 -24.25 6.50
CA LYS A 39 15.49 -25.64 6.70
C LYS A 39 14.37 -26.03 5.74
N TYR A 40 13.40 -25.13 5.52
CA TYR A 40 12.34 -25.37 4.55
C TYR A 40 12.84 -25.36 3.10
N TYR A 41 13.77 -24.47 2.76
CA TYR A 41 14.41 -24.44 1.45
C TYR A 41 15.15 -25.75 1.15
N HIS A 42 15.93 -26.27 2.10
CA HIS A 42 16.61 -27.55 1.94
C HIS A 42 15.64 -28.72 1.77
N LYS A 43 14.56 -28.77 2.58
CA LYS A 43 13.50 -29.77 2.43
C LYS A 43 12.83 -29.72 1.06
N LEU A 44 12.55 -28.51 0.56
CA LEU A 44 11.94 -28.31 -0.75
C LEU A 44 12.88 -28.80 -1.86
N LYS A 45 14.16 -28.47 -1.77
CA LYS A 45 15.19 -28.90 -2.71
C LYS A 45 15.39 -30.42 -2.71
N GLU A 46 15.37 -31.05 -1.54
CA GLU A 46 15.38 -32.51 -1.43
C GLU A 46 14.14 -33.15 -2.06
N CYS A 47 12.96 -32.57 -1.86
CA CYS A 47 11.73 -33.03 -2.50
C CYS A 47 11.77 -32.87 -4.03
N GLU A 48 12.34 -31.79 -4.54
CA GLU A 48 12.52 -31.57 -5.98
C GLU A 48 13.53 -32.56 -6.58
N GLN A 49 14.63 -32.84 -5.90
CA GLN A 49 15.63 -33.84 -6.34
C GLN A 49 15.05 -35.24 -6.34
N ARG A 50 14.21 -35.61 -5.37
CA ARG A 50 13.50 -36.90 -5.36
C ARG A 50 12.48 -37.03 -6.49
N LYS A 51 11.89 -35.92 -6.95
CA LYS A 51 10.97 -35.89 -8.09
C LYS A 51 11.70 -36.02 -9.43
N GLY A 52 12.93 -35.54 -9.54
CA GLY A 52 13.73 -35.62 -10.78
C GLY A 52 14.23 -37.02 -11.14
N THR A 53 14.08 -38.01 -10.26
CA THR A 53 14.49 -39.39 -10.48
C THR A 53 13.33 -40.35 -10.76
N ALA A 54 12.08 -39.88 -10.75
CA ALA A 54 10.89 -40.66 -11.12
C ALA A 54 10.42 -40.19 -12.50
N ASP A 55 10.91 -40.91 -13.51
CA ASP A 55 10.48 -40.80 -14.92
C ASP A 55 8.96 -41.03 -15.06
N GLY A 56 8.31 -40.22 -15.90
CA GLY A 56 6.94 -40.46 -16.40
C GLY A 56 5.91 -39.43 -15.90
N GLY A 57 5.63 -38.49 -16.79
CA GLY A 57 4.52 -37.55 -16.88
C GLY A 57 3.31 -37.75 -15.99
N THR A 58 3.43 -37.41 -14.72
CA THR A 58 2.26 -37.28 -13.86
C THR A 58 2.11 -35.79 -13.52
N MET A 59 1.05 -35.18 -14.03
CA MET A 59 0.57 -33.91 -13.49
C MET A 59 0.58 -34.02 -11.97
N VAL A 60 1.40 -33.19 -11.31
CA VAL A 60 1.43 -33.11 -9.85
C VAL A 60 0.07 -32.59 -9.43
N SER A 61 -0.84 -33.49 -9.08
CA SER A 61 -2.06 -33.11 -8.39
C SER A 61 -1.62 -32.56 -7.04
N VAL A 62 -1.59 -31.25 -6.93
CA VAL A 62 -1.38 -30.55 -5.65
C VAL A 62 -2.45 -31.09 -4.71
N SER A 63 -2.01 -31.76 -3.62
CA SER A 63 -2.95 -32.26 -2.62
C SER A 63 -3.89 -31.11 -2.23
N PRO A 64 -5.21 -31.35 -2.06
CA PRO A 64 -6.15 -30.31 -1.66
C PRO A 64 -5.68 -29.52 -0.43
N ARG A 65 -5.02 -30.18 0.51
CA ARG A 65 -4.44 -29.56 1.71
C ARG A 65 -3.27 -28.63 1.39
N THR A 66 -2.45 -28.93 0.40
CA THR A 66 -1.35 -28.05 -0.05
C THR A 66 -1.87 -26.84 -0.80
N ALA A 67 -2.95 -26.99 -1.57
CA ALA A 67 -3.61 -25.88 -2.24
C ALA A 67 -4.24 -24.90 -1.21
N GLU A 68 -4.90 -25.43 -0.19
CA GLU A 68 -5.48 -24.65 0.91
C GLU A 68 -4.41 -23.85 1.68
N VAL A 69 -3.30 -24.50 2.07
CA VAL A 69 -2.19 -23.83 2.77
C VAL A 69 -1.54 -22.75 1.88
N LEU A 70 -1.42 -22.98 0.59
CA LEU A 70 -0.88 -21.97 -0.34
C LEU A 70 -1.82 -20.76 -0.47
N ALA A 71 -3.12 -21.00 -0.55
CA ALA A 71 -4.12 -19.93 -0.61
C ALA A 71 -4.13 -19.11 0.69
N GLU A 72 -4.08 -19.78 1.84
CA GLU A 72 -4.00 -19.10 3.13
C GLU A 72 -2.70 -18.30 3.28
N ASN A 73 -1.57 -18.82 2.82
CA ASN A 73 -0.31 -18.08 2.79
C ASN A 73 -0.38 -16.83 1.89
N ARG A 74 -1.06 -16.92 0.72
CA ARG A 74 -1.28 -15.75 -0.14
C ARG A 74 -2.13 -14.70 0.59
N LYS A 75 -3.22 -15.13 1.25
CA LYS A 75 -4.08 -14.26 2.03
C LYS A 75 -3.32 -13.56 3.17
N LEU A 76 -2.55 -14.31 3.97
CA LEU A 76 -1.76 -13.76 5.07
C LEU A 76 -0.67 -12.79 4.58
N ARG A 77 0.00 -13.09 3.46
CA ARG A 77 0.96 -12.17 2.85
C ARG A 77 0.30 -10.89 2.35
N ALA A 78 -0.87 -10.99 1.73
CA ALA A 78 -1.64 -9.83 1.31
C ALA A 78 -2.03 -8.96 2.51
N LEU A 79 -2.51 -9.56 3.60
CA LEU A 79 -2.84 -8.85 4.85
C LEU A 79 -1.61 -8.16 5.46
N ALA A 80 -0.49 -8.86 5.58
CA ALA A 80 0.75 -8.29 6.14
C ALA A 80 1.28 -7.12 5.29
N GLU A 81 1.25 -7.23 3.96
CA GLU A 81 1.67 -6.15 3.08
C GLU A 81 0.74 -4.93 3.19
N GLN A 82 -0.56 -5.14 3.30
CA GLN A 82 -1.52 -4.06 3.47
C GLN A 82 -1.37 -3.35 4.81
N GLN A 83 -1.13 -4.07 5.90
CA GLN A 83 -0.85 -3.47 7.22
C GLN A 83 0.44 -2.65 7.19
N LYS A 84 1.49 -3.15 6.54
CA LYS A 84 2.75 -2.43 6.35
C LYS A 84 2.56 -1.14 5.55
N ILE A 85 1.73 -1.17 4.50
CA ILE A 85 1.38 0.00 3.70
C ILE A 85 0.61 1.01 4.56
N ALA A 86 -0.39 0.58 5.32
CA ALA A 86 -1.18 1.45 6.20
C ALA A 86 -0.29 2.18 7.21
N LEU A 87 0.59 1.47 7.90
CA LEU A 87 1.57 2.04 8.84
C LEU A 87 2.53 3.04 8.15
N ARG A 88 3.04 2.70 6.97
CA ARG A 88 3.92 3.60 6.21
C ARG A 88 3.21 4.89 5.81
N VAL A 89 1.97 4.78 5.35
CA VAL A 89 1.18 5.94 4.92
C VAL A 89 0.83 6.83 6.10
N GLU A 90 0.49 6.26 7.25
CA GLU A 90 0.23 7.03 8.47
C GLU A 90 1.45 7.83 8.89
N THR A 91 2.64 7.22 8.88
CA THR A 91 3.88 7.90 9.23
C THR A 91 4.29 8.95 8.18
N GLN A 92 4.18 8.67 6.88
CA GLN A 92 4.60 9.59 5.81
C GLN A 92 3.61 10.72 5.57
N ASN A 93 2.32 10.51 5.79
CA ASN A 93 1.30 11.55 5.62
C ASN A 93 1.13 12.45 6.83
N SER A 94 1.83 12.17 7.94
CA SER A 94 1.83 13.08 9.07
C SER A 94 2.32 14.47 8.64
N LEU A 95 1.62 15.50 9.11
CA LEU A 95 1.98 16.90 8.82
C LEU A 95 3.44 17.19 9.21
N ALA A 96 3.89 16.57 10.31
CA ALA A 96 5.26 16.65 10.80
C ALA A 96 6.29 16.07 9.83
N ALA A 97 6.03 14.92 9.23
CA ALA A 97 6.93 14.31 8.25
C ALA A 97 7.08 15.17 6.99
N ARG A 98 5.96 15.72 6.50
CA ARG A 98 5.96 16.62 5.33
C ARG A 98 6.65 17.95 5.58
N LEU A 99 6.45 18.54 6.77
CA LEU A 99 7.18 19.73 7.20
C LEU A 99 8.67 19.43 7.34
N GLY A 100 9.04 18.29 7.92
CA GLY A 100 10.41 17.85 8.04
C GLY A 100 11.10 17.68 6.67
N GLU A 101 10.43 17.04 5.72
CA GLU A 101 10.95 16.88 4.35
C GLU A 101 11.14 18.22 3.64
N MET A 102 10.20 19.16 3.80
CA MET A 102 10.34 20.51 3.24
C MET A 102 11.50 21.30 3.88
N LEU A 103 11.69 21.18 5.19
CA LEU A 103 12.80 21.81 5.88
C LEU A 103 14.14 21.23 5.42
N ILE A 104 14.25 19.91 5.33
CA ILE A 104 15.47 19.23 4.85
C ILE A 104 15.79 19.64 3.41
N LYS A 105 14.80 19.62 2.51
CA LYS A 105 14.98 20.07 1.12
C LYS A 105 15.22 21.58 1.00
N GLY A 106 14.71 22.36 1.95
CA GLY A 106 14.88 23.82 2.01
C GLY A 106 16.27 24.26 2.46
N VAL A 107 16.88 23.51 3.38
CA VAL A 107 18.23 23.82 3.92
C VAL A 107 19.35 23.47 2.91
N SER A 108 19.12 22.54 1.98
CA SER A 108 20.11 22.14 0.97
C SER A 108 20.41 23.22 -0.09
N SER A 109 19.68 24.37 -0.08
CA SER A 109 19.89 25.46 -1.05
C SER A 109 19.65 26.82 -0.37
N THR A 110 20.68 27.64 -0.31
CA THR A 110 20.67 28.97 0.34
C THR A 110 19.64 29.96 -0.22
N GLY A 111 19.21 29.81 -1.48
CA GLY A 111 18.13 30.60 -2.10
C GLY A 111 16.71 30.14 -1.74
N SER A 112 16.58 28.94 -1.16
CA SER A 112 15.28 28.30 -0.87
C SER A 112 14.64 28.78 0.44
N LEU A 113 15.42 29.30 1.39
CA LEU A 113 14.94 29.75 2.70
C LEU A 113 13.99 30.96 2.59
N LEU A 114 14.26 31.88 1.67
CA LEU A 114 13.40 33.05 1.42
C LEU A 114 12.04 32.68 0.80
N SER A 115 11.96 31.54 0.09
CA SER A 115 10.71 31.05 -0.51
C SER A 115 9.90 30.11 0.40
N LEU A 116 10.46 29.73 1.56
CA LEU A 116 9.84 28.79 2.50
C LEU A 116 8.45 29.24 3.00
N PRO A 117 8.24 30.50 3.42
CA PRO A 117 6.91 30.94 3.86
C PRO A 117 5.86 30.88 2.76
N LEU A 118 6.25 31.18 1.52
CA LEU A 118 5.35 31.08 0.36
C LEU A 118 4.99 29.63 0.01
N LYS A 119 5.96 28.73 0.12
CA LYS A 119 5.75 27.28 -0.09
C LYS A 119 4.84 26.70 1.00
N LEU A 120 5.07 27.06 2.26
CA LEU A 120 4.23 26.68 3.38
C LEU A 120 2.78 27.18 3.20
N ARG A 121 2.61 28.43 2.83
CA ARG A 121 1.27 29.00 2.57
C ARG A 121 0.56 28.29 1.40
N LYS A 122 1.28 27.96 0.33
CA LYS A 122 0.73 27.18 -0.79
C LYS A 122 0.34 25.78 -0.34
N MET A 123 1.14 25.13 0.51
CA MET A 123 0.84 23.82 1.09
C MET A 123 -0.43 23.85 1.93
N TRP A 124 -0.54 24.80 2.85
CA TRP A 124 -1.76 24.98 3.67
C TRP A 124 -2.99 25.17 2.81
N LYS A 125 -2.91 26.05 1.83
CA LYS A 125 -4.02 26.30 0.90
C LYS A 125 -4.36 25.10 0.01
N ALA A 126 -3.41 24.21 -0.27
CA ALA A 126 -3.65 23.00 -1.05
C ALA A 126 -4.24 21.87 -0.20
N LEU A 127 -3.92 21.81 1.10
CA LEU A 127 -4.50 20.85 2.05
C LEU A 127 -6.00 21.10 2.28
N ASP A 128 -6.42 22.36 2.29
CA ASP A 128 -7.82 22.75 2.47
C ASP A 128 -8.67 22.68 1.19
N ARG A 129 -8.04 22.43 0.03
CA ARG A 129 -8.77 22.34 -1.24
C ARG A 129 -9.61 21.06 -1.30
N THR A 130 -10.93 21.24 -1.37
CA THR A 130 -11.91 20.18 -1.62
C THR A 130 -12.15 19.94 -3.11
N VAL A 131 -11.87 20.94 -3.95
CA VAL A 131 -12.09 20.87 -5.40
C VAL A 131 -10.76 20.67 -6.13
N PRO A 132 -10.68 19.68 -7.04
CA PRO A 132 -9.49 19.43 -7.84
C PRO A 132 -9.08 20.67 -8.65
N PRO A 133 -7.79 20.99 -8.74
CA PRO A 133 -7.30 22.11 -9.49
C PRO A 133 -7.48 21.90 -11.01
N ALA A 134 -7.54 23.00 -11.75
CA ALA A 134 -7.70 22.96 -13.21
C ALA A 134 -6.53 22.25 -13.91
N GLU A 135 -5.34 22.28 -13.29
CA GLU A 135 -4.14 21.59 -13.75
C GLU A 135 -4.31 20.06 -13.80
N LEU A 136 -5.27 19.50 -13.06
CA LEU A 136 -5.63 18.08 -13.10
C LEU A 136 -6.90 17.79 -13.91
N GLY A 137 -7.52 18.81 -14.52
CA GLY A 137 -8.77 18.67 -15.27
C GLY A 137 -10.03 18.85 -14.43
N GLY A 138 -9.93 19.55 -13.29
CA GLY A 138 -11.07 19.86 -12.43
C GLY A 138 -11.73 18.61 -11.83
N LYS A 139 -13.03 18.66 -11.57
CA LYS A 139 -13.79 17.62 -10.84
C LYS A 139 -13.72 16.23 -11.48
N THR A 140 -13.54 16.14 -12.78
CA THR A 140 -13.49 14.86 -13.52
C THR A 140 -12.09 14.27 -13.61
N PHE A 141 -11.05 15.01 -13.23
CA PHE A 141 -9.65 14.64 -13.44
C PHE A 141 -9.33 14.35 -14.93
N GLN A 142 -10.01 14.99 -15.85
CA GLN A 142 -9.91 14.67 -17.27
C GLN A 142 -8.47 14.77 -17.78
N LYS A 143 -7.71 15.78 -17.36
CA LYS A 143 -6.30 15.92 -17.77
C LYS A 143 -5.41 14.78 -17.26
N VAL A 144 -5.72 14.21 -16.11
CA VAL A 144 -5.00 13.04 -15.58
C VAL A 144 -5.27 11.82 -16.48
N ILE A 145 -6.52 11.64 -16.90
CA ILE A 145 -6.94 10.59 -17.83
C ILE A 145 -6.26 10.77 -19.19
N ASP A 146 -6.33 11.98 -19.78
CA ASP A 146 -5.71 12.28 -21.07
C ASP A 146 -4.19 12.04 -21.05
N VAL A 147 -3.51 12.41 -19.96
CA VAL A 147 -2.06 12.19 -19.78
C VAL A 147 -1.75 10.70 -19.62
N HIS A 148 -2.62 9.95 -18.94
CA HIS A 148 -2.48 8.50 -18.84
C HIS A 148 -2.59 7.84 -20.22
N ASP A 149 -3.61 8.20 -21.00
CA ASP A 149 -3.87 7.59 -22.31
C ASP A 149 -2.78 7.93 -23.33
N ALA A 150 -2.15 9.11 -23.21
CA ALA A 150 -1.06 9.53 -24.08
C ALA A 150 0.33 9.00 -23.67
N GLY A 151 0.60 8.87 -22.38
CA GLY A 151 1.96 8.64 -21.88
C GLY A 151 2.09 7.60 -20.77
N GLY A 152 0.98 6.95 -20.40
CA GLY A 152 0.94 5.89 -19.40
C GLY A 152 1.18 6.36 -17.95
N PRO A 153 1.38 5.42 -17.01
CA PRO A 153 1.48 5.70 -15.58
C PRO A 153 2.61 6.67 -15.22
N GLY A 154 3.77 6.56 -15.87
CA GLY A 154 4.92 7.43 -15.58
C GLY A 154 4.68 8.90 -15.94
N ALA A 155 3.83 9.19 -16.93
CA ALA A 155 3.44 10.56 -17.27
C ALA A 155 2.48 11.12 -16.22
N VAL A 156 1.59 10.29 -15.70
CA VAL A 156 0.68 10.67 -14.61
C VAL A 156 1.45 11.03 -13.34
N GLU A 157 2.43 10.23 -12.95
CA GLU A 157 3.26 10.51 -11.77
C GLU A 157 3.96 11.88 -11.91
N LYS A 158 4.57 12.15 -13.07
CA LYS A 158 5.20 13.44 -13.35
C LYS A 158 4.20 14.60 -13.24
N LEU A 159 2.98 14.43 -13.76
CA LEU A 159 1.92 15.43 -13.64
C LEU A 159 1.54 15.65 -12.17
N LEU A 160 1.29 14.58 -11.41
CA LEU A 160 0.88 14.67 -10.02
C LEU A 160 1.98 15.27 -9.12
N ASP A 161 3.26 15.03 -9.46
CA ASP A 161 4.41 15.61 -8.74
C ASP A 161 4.64 17.09 -9.09
N SER A 162 4.26 17.51 -10.29
CA SER A 162 4.36 18.90 -10.73
C SER A 162 3.33 19.83 -10.07
N VAL A 163 2.22 19.27 -9.59
CA VAL A 163 1.11 20.02 -8.98
C VAL A 163 1.12 19.80 -7.46
N PHE A 164 1.05 20.89 -6.70
CA PHE A 164 0.98 20.78 -5.24
C PHE A 164 -0.44 20.39 -4.80
N ILE A 165 -0.63 19.13 -4.43
CA ILE A 165 -1.93 18.54 -4.05
C ILE A 165 -1.83 17.76 -2.73
N SER A 166 -2.97 17.63 -2.04
CA SER A 166 -3.07 16.78 -0.84
C SER A 166 -3.04 15.29 -1.21
N PRO A 167 -2.69 14.39 -0.26
CA PRO A 167 -2.80 12.93 -0.48
C PRO A 167 -4.20 12.51 -0.89
N VAL A 168 -5.22 13.07 -0.26
CA VAL A 168 -6.62 12.81 -0.61
C VAL A 168 -6.89 13.14 -2.07
N MET A 169 -6.36 14.28 -2.55
CA MET A 169 -6.53 14.70 -3.94
C MET A 169 -5.78 13.80 -4.92
N ARG A 170 -4.55 13.37 -4.56
CA ARG A 170 -3.78 12.39 -5.34
C ARG A 170 -4.51 11.04 -5.40
N ALA A 171 -5.03 10.56 -4.28
CA ALA A 171 -5.83 9.34 -4.23
C ALA A 171 -7.12 9.44 -5.07
N ASN A 172 -7.75 10.62 -5.10
CA ASN A 172 -8.90 10.86 -5.97
C ASN A 172 -8.54 10.80 -7.46
N ALA A 173 -7.35 11.29 -7.85
CA ALA A 173 -6.85 11.17 -9.22
C ALA A 173 -6.67 9.70 -9.64
N TYR A 174 -6.03 8.87 -8.78
CA TYR A 174 -5.92 7.43 -9.04
C TYR A 174 -7.29 6.74 -9.08
N THR A 175 -8.23 7.15 -8.21
CA THR A 175 -9.61 6.64 -8.26
C THR A 175 -10.30 6.97 -9.59
N ALA A 176 -10.09 8.18 -10.12
CA ALA A 176 -10.63 8.57 -11.41
C ALA A 176 -10.03 7.73 -12.56
N LEU A 177 -8.72 7.49 -12.55
CA LEU A 177 -8.06 6.58 -13.49
C LEU A 177 -8.60 5.15 -13.41
N ALA A 178 -8.72 4.62 -12.20
CA ALA A 178 -9.24 3.29 -12.03
C ALA A 178 -10.69 3.16 -12.56
N ARG A 179 -11.53 4.18 -12.36
CA ARG A 179 -12.89 4.22 -12.94
C ARG A 179 -12.87 4.28 -14.47
N HIS A 180 -11.95 5.02 -15.04
CA HIS A 180 -11.80 5.10 -16.50
C HIS A 180 -11.40 3.75 -17.09
N LEU A 181 -10.51 3.02 -16.41
CA LEU A 181 -9.96 1.76 -16.89
C LEU A 181 -10.81 0.52 -16.57
N MET A 182 -11.76 0.62 -15.64
CA MET A 182 -12.49 -0.56 -15.14
C MET A 182 -13.26 -1.36 -16.21
N LEU A 183 -13.62 -0.75 -17.32
CA LEU A 183 -14.32 -1.42 -18.42
C LEU A 183 -13.39 -1.90 -19.54
N THR A 184 -12.16 -1.41 -19.59
CA THR A 184 -11.20 -1.68 -20.66
C THR A 184 -10.02 -2.52 -20.21
N ASP A 185 -9.57 -2.35 -18.95
CA ASP A 185 -8.40 -3.03 -18.41
C ASP A 185 -8.56 -3.17 -16.88
N ALA A 186 -9.18 -4.26 -16.46
CA ALA A 186 -9.46 -4.54 -15.05
C ALA A 186 -8.18 -4.62 -14.19
N GLN A 187 -7.08 -5.14 -14.76
CA GLN A 187 -5.80 -5.24 -14.07
C GLN A 187 -5.23 -3.84 -13.75
N LYS A 188 -5.22 -2.94 -14.73
CA LYS A 188 -4.78 -1.55 -14.50
C LYS A 188 -5.75 -0.78 -13.60
N ALA A 189 -7.05 -1.07 -13.67
CA ALA A 189 -8.03 -0.50 -12.77
C ALA A 189 -7.74 -0.91 -11.31
N ALA A 190 -7.48 -2.20 -11.06
CA ALA A 190 -7.10 -2.70 -9.74
C ALA A 190 -5.78 -2.09 -9.25
N ALA A 191 -4.77 -1.96 -10.11
CA ALA A 191 -3.50 -1.32 -9.78
C ALA A 191 -3.70 0.16 -9.36
N ASN A 192 -4.50 0.93 -10.10
CA ASN A 192 -4.80 2.32 -9.73
C ASN A 192 -5.67 2.43 -8.47
N ALA A 193 -6.59 1.49 -8.23
CA ALA A 193 -7.35 1.41 -6.99
C ALA A 193 -6.43 1.15 -5.79
N ARG A 194 -5.41 0.31 -5.96
CA ARG A 194 -4.36 0.06 -4.95
C ARG A 194 -3.57 1.32 -4.65
N LEU A 195 -3.08 2.04 -5.67
CA LEU A 195 -2.38 3.32 -5.50
C LEU A 195 -3.25 4.36 -4.78
N ALA A 196 -4.56 4.39 -5.09
CA ALA A 196 -5.50 5.28 -4.40
C ALA A 196 -5.59 4.96 -2.90
N TRP A 197 -5.69 3.68 -2.55
CA TRP A 197 -5.74 3.24 -1.16
C TRP A 197 -4.39 3.44 -0.45
N GLU A 198 -3.27 3.10 -1.08
CA GLU A 198 -1.92 3.30 -0.55
C GLU A 198 -1.61 4.79 -0.26
N THR A 199 -2.21 5.69 -1.03
CA THR A 199 -2.03 7.15 -0.86
C THR A 199 -2.92 7.73 0.25
N ASP A 200 -4.15 7.22 0.41
CA ASP A 200 -5.14 7.67 1.40
C ASP A 200 -5.95 6.46 1.87
N PRO A 201 -5.48 5.74 2.92
CA PRO A 201 -6.01 4.43 3.35
C PRO A 201 -7.31 4.58 4.14
N ARG A 202 -8.40 4.91 3.46
CA ARG A 202 -9.73 4.99 4.05
C ARG A 202 -10.52 3.70 3.80
N PRO A 203 -11.37 3.27 4.72
CA PRO A 203 -12.12 2.01 4.61
C PRO A 203 -12.93 1.89 3.31
N TYR A 204 -13.55 2.99 2.83
CA TYR A 204 -14.29 2.95 1.57
C TYR A 204 -13.41 2.69 0.33
N ARG A 205 -12.13 3.12 0.37
CA ARG A 205 -11.16 2.83 -0.71
C ARG A 205 -10.71 1.38 -0.66
N LEU A 206 -10.54 0.82 0.55
CA LEU A 206 -10.22 -0.58 0.74
C LEU A 206 -11.34 -1.48 0.21
N LYS A 207 -12.59 -1.16 0.56
CA LYS A 207 -13.78 -1.83 0.01
C LYS A 207 -13.80 -1.79 -1.52
N TRP A 208 -13.56 -0.61 -2.08
CA TRP A 208 -13.55 -0.45 -3.53
C TRP A 208 -12.39 -1.17 -4.21
N LEU A 209 -11.21 -1.20 -3.59
CA LEU A 209 -10.05 -1.99 -4.04
C LEU A 209 -10.39 -3.47 -4.10
N ALA A 210 -11.05 -4.03 -3.07
CA ALA A 210 -11.47 -5.42 -3.06
C ALA A 210 -12.32 -5.77 -4.29
N PHE A 211 -13.28 -4.91 -4.65
CA PHE A 211 -14.11 -5.13 -5.83
C PHE A 211 -13.31 -5.05 -7.14
N ARG A 212 -12.34 -4.12 -7.24
CA ARG A 212 -11.48 -4.02 -8.44
C ARG A 212 -10.53 -5.20 -8.58
N LEU A 213 -10.01 -5.74 -7.48
CA LEU A 213 -9.21 -6.96 -7.48
C LEU A 213 -10.01 -8.17 -7.97
N HIS A 214 -11.25 -8.28 -7.51
CA HIS A 214 -12.15 -9.33 -8.00
C HIS A 214 -12.44 -9.21 -9.50
N ASP A 215 -12.66 -7.98 -10.01
CA ASP A 215 -12.84 -7.77 -11.45
C ASP A 215 -11.57 -8.09 -12.26
N ALA A 216 -10.41 -8.11 -11.61
CA ALA A 216 -9.12 -8.48 -12.18
C ALA A 216 -8.77 -9.97 -11.95
N ASP A 217 -9.74 -10.81 -11.60
CA ASP A 217 -9.61 -12.24 -11.33
C ASP A 217 -8.68 -12.58 -10.15
N ASP A 218 -8.58 -11.69 -9.15
CA ASP A 218 -7.82 -11.93 -7.90
C ASP A 218 -8.78 -12.02 -6.70
N ALA A 219 -9.57 -13.09 -6.66
CA ALA A 219 -10.58 -13.31 -5.63
C ALA A 219 -9.95 -13.53 -4.23
N VAL A 220 -8.77 -14.14 -4.16
CA VAL A 220 -8.07 -14.41 -2.89
C VAL A 220 -7.61 -13.12 -2.23
N THR A 221 -6.97 -12.21 -2.98
CA THR A 221 -6.56 -10.90 -2.45
C THR A 221 -7.78 -10.02 -2.17
N ALA A 222 -8.82 -10.08 -3.01
CA ALA A 222 -10.07 -9.35 -2.79
C ALA A 222 -10.74 -9.76 -1.47
N GLU A 223 -10.82 -11.05 -1.15
CA GLU A 223 -11.33 -11.53 0.14
C GLU A 223 -10.49 -11.01 1.31
N ALA A 224 -9.15 -11.05 1.18
CA ALA A 224 -8.27 -10.50 2.21
C ALA A 224 -8.52 -9.01 2.48
N MET A 225 -8.79 -8.22 1.43
CA MET A 225 -9.15 -6.80 1.59
C MET A 225 -10.50 -6.60 2.28
N LEU A 226 -11.49 -7.45 1.98
CA LEU A 226 -12.80 -7.42 2.64
C LEU A 226 -12.70 -7.78 4.14
N ASP A 227 -11.83 -8.73 4.49
CA ASP A 227 -11.61 -9.15 5.87
C ASP A 227 -10.88 -8.09 6.72
N MET A 228 -10.24 -7.12 6.09
CA MET A 228 -9.61 -5.97 6.75
C MET A 228 -10.58 -4.80 6.98
N LEU A 229 -11.79 -4.86 6.43
CA LEU A 229 -12.76 -3.78 6.63
C LEU A 229 -13.23 -3.76 8.08
N PRO A 230 -13.34 -2.56 8.68
CA PRO A 230 -13.99 -2.42 9.98
C PRO A 230 -15.45 -2.90 9.94
N ASP A 231 -15.93 -3.48 11.03
CA ASP A 231 -17.28 -4.05 11.15
C ASP A 231 -18.40 -3.00 11.00
N ASP A 232 -18.10 -1.73 11.25
CA ASP A 232 -19.01 -0.59 11.16
C ASP A 232 -19.21 -0.05 9.73
N ILE A 233 -18.48 -0.58 8.75
CA ILE A 233 -18.62 -0.16 7.36
C ILE A 233 -19.90 -0.72 6.76
N SER A 234 -20.83 0.20 6.47
CA SER A 234 -22.05 -0.16 5.76
C SER A 234 -21.78 -0.57 4.33
N MET A 235 -22.40 -1.67 3.90
CA MET A 235 -22.46 -2.10 2.51
C MET A 235 -23.90 -1.98 2.00
N SER A 236 -24.06 -1.63 0.75
CA SER A 236 -25.35 -1.75 0.07
C SER A 236 -25.63 -3.23 -0.24
N GLU A 237 -26.90 -3.60 -0.46
CA GLU A 237 -27.26 -4.98 -0.84
C GLU A 237 -26.49 -5.49 -2.07
N SER A 238 -26.16 -4.60 -3.02
CA SER A 238 -25.37 -4.94 -4.19
C SER A 238 -23.92 -5.26 -3.82
N GLU A 239 -23.34 -4.48 -2.92
CA GLU A 239 -21.98 -4.68 -2.43
C GLU A 239 -21.89 -5.95 -1.57
N GLU A 240 -22.90 -6.23 -0.74
CA GLU A 240 -22.97 -7.47 0.04
C GLU A 240 -23.01 -8.71 -0.87
N ARG A 241 -23.86 -8.68 -1.91
CA ARG A 241 -23.92 -9.77 -2.90
C ARG A 241 -22.58 -9.96 -3.61
N GLN A 242 -21.88 -8.88 -3.95
CA GLN A 242 -20.55 -8.95 -4.56
C GLN A 242 -19.51 -9.51 -3.57
N ALA A 243 -19.53 -9.08 -2.31
CA ALA A 243 -18.65 -9.60 -1.27
C ALA A 243 -18.87 -11.10 -1.01
N MET A 244 -20.13 -11.57 -1.00
CA MET A 244 -20.42 -13.00 -0.90
C MET A 244 -19.88 -13.79 -2.11
N ARG A 245 -19.99 -13.24 -3.31
CA ARG A 245 -19.43 -13.86 -4.52
C ARG A 245 -17.90 -13.99 -4.41
N ILE A 246 -17.20 -12.92 -4.02
CA ILE A 246 -15.75 -12.92 -3.80
C ILE A 246 -15.34 -14.04 -2.83
N ARG A 247 -16.02 -14.14 -1.68
CA ARG A 247 -15.75 -15.18 -0.67
C ARG A 247 -16.03 -16.59 -1.19
N HIS A 248 -17.03 -16.75 -2.04
CA HIS A 248 -17.34 -18.03 -2.65
C HIS A 248 -16.30 -18.43 -3.70
N GLU A 249 -15.91 -17.52 -4.56
CA GLU A 249 -14.91 -17.77 -5.61
C GLU A 249 -13.53 -18.01 -5.01
N SER A 250 -13.09 -17.21 -4.04
CA SER A 250 -11.84 -17.43 -3.31
C SER A 250 -11.76 -18.82 -2.66
N LYS A 251 -12.90 -19.37 -2.14
CA LYS A 251 -12.93 -20.74 -1.60
C LYS A 251 -12.80 -21.81 -2.67
N ARG A 252 -13.17 -21.54 -3.92
CA ARG A 252 -13.03 -22.50 -5.03
C ARG A 252 -11.63 -22.53 -5.60
N GLU A 253 -10.86 -21.45 -5.43
CA GLU A 253 -9.46 -21.36 -5.84
C GLU A 253 -8.49 -21.98 -4.82
N ARG A 254 -8.99 -22.30 -3.61
CA ARG A 254 -8.27 -23.00 -2.53
C ARG A 254 -8.39 -24.52 -2.72
#